data_37ecbc9ea4f0fff919d606560f6db02f
#
_entry.id   37ecbc9ea4f0fff919d606560f6db02f
#
_cell.length_a   1.000
_cell.length_b   1.000
_cell.length_c   1.000
_cell.angle_alpha   90.00
_cell.angle_beta   90.00
_cell.angle_gamma   90.00
#
_symmetry.space_group_name_H-M   'P 1'
#
loop_
_entity.id
_entity.type
_entity.pdbx_description
1 polymer ?
#
loop_
_entity_poly.entity_id
_entity_poly.type
_entity_poly.pdbx_seq_one_letter_code
_entity_poly.pdbx_strand_id
1 'polypeptide(L)'
;LNHLIPSAFMKRSSFLSIAFTGLLATAAATAQTHEQPEWNDLNISGVNKETACQTAIPFADEGQALRLSIEESPYYQTLNGTWKFHWVADPEKRPKDFFKPDYDVSDWDNIKVPATWQIEAVRHNKPWDKPLYCNTIYPFCDYSKGVQWPNVIQPRPADYTFANMPNPVGSYRREFTLPTSWKGRDVFIRFNGVEAGFYLWLNGKKVGYSEDSYLPAEFNL
;
A
#
# COMPACT_ATOMS: atom_id res chain seq x y z
N LEU A 1 -29.74 -22.33 -29.42
CA LEU A 1 -31.15 -22.28 -28.96
C LEU A 1 -31.34 -20.98 -28.22
N ASN A 2 -32.12 -20.09 -28.88
CA ASN A 2 -32.51 -18.78 -28.34
C ASN A 2 -33.56 -18.93 -27.24
N HIS A 3 -33.45 -18.19 -26.16
CA HIS A 3 -34.59 -17.79 -25.37
C HIS A 3 -34.54 -16.29 -25.05
N LEU A 4 -35.42 -15.58 -25.76
CA LEU A 4 -35.85 -14.22 -25.52
C LEU A 4 -36.77 -14.18 -24.27
N ILE A 5 -36.57 -13.23 -23.36
CA ILE A 5 -37.51 -12.88 -22.29
C ILE A 5 -38.13 -11.52 -22.61
N PRO A 6 -39.45 -11.39 -22.58
CA PRO A 6 -40.13 -10.17 -23.00
C PRO A 6 -40.18 -9.09 -21.91
N SER A 7 -40.11 -7.86 -22.37
CA SER A 7 -40.30 -6.62 -21.59
C SER A 7 -41.74 -6.48 -21.08
N ALA A 8 -41.92 -6.24 -19.79
CA ALA A 8 -43.19 -5.87 -19.20
C ALA A 8 -43.33 -4.35 -19.09
N PHE A 9 -44.32 -3.81 -19.77
CA PHE A 9 -44.81 -2.45 -19.65
C PHE A 9 -45.53 -2.28 -18.30
N MET A 10 -45.15 -1.28 -17.51
CA MET A 10 -45.90 -0.92 -16.33
C MET A 10 -46.63 0.42 -16.49
N LYS A 11 -47.98 0.35 -16.32
CA LYS A 11 -48.92 1.45 -16.39
C LYS A 11 -48.70 2.47 -15.25
N ARG A 12 -48.79 3.76 -15.60
CA ARG A 12 -48.95 4.86 -14.65
C ARG A 12 -50.27 4.75 -13.95
N SER A 13 -50.30 4.82 -12.62
CA SER A 13 -51.45 5.20 -11.84
C SER A 13 -51.10 6.40 -10.98
N SER A 14 -51.92 7.45 -11.16
CA SER A 14 -51.87 8.69 -10.39
C SER A 14 -52.43 8.43 -9.01
N PHE A 15 -51.73 8.84 -7.95
CA PHE A 15 -52.30 8.98 -6.60
C PHE A 15 -52.03 10.36 -6.02
N LEU A 16 -53.05 10.84 -5.43
CA LEU A 16 -53.37 12.13 -4.86
C LEU A 16 -52.43 12.49 -3.68
N SER A 17 -51.95 13.73 -3.67
CA SER A 17 -51.15 14.30 -2.58
C SER A 17 -52.01 14.58 -1.35
N ILE A 18 -51.56 14.07 -0.21
CA ILE A 18 -51.98 14.61 1.11
C ILE A 18 -50.69 15.12 1.78
N ALA A 19 -50.60 16.43 1.92
CA ALA A 19 -49.55 17.11 2.63
C ALA A 19 -49.74 16.91 4.14
N PHE A 20 -48.76 16.23 4.77
CA PHE A 20 -48.61 16.21 6.21
C PHE A 20 -47.32 16.95 6.58
N THR A 21 -47.47 18.19 7.02
CA THR A 21 -46.37 19.00 7.53
C THR A 21 -46.01 18.52 8.94
N GLY A 22 -45.14 17.54 9.00
CA GLY A 22 -44.50 17.15 10.24
C GLY A 22 -43.09 17.77 10.31
N LEU A 23 -42.92 18.70 11.22
CA LEU A 23 -41.63 19.32 11.55
C LEU A 23 -40.75 18.26 12.26
N LEU A 24 -40.00 17.48 11.50
CA LEU A 24 -38.93 16.61 12.05
C LEU A 24 -37.66 17.44 12.17
N ALA A 25 -37.40 17.91 13.39
CA ALA A 25 -36.05 18.37 13.75
C ALA A 25 -35.09 17.18 13.72
N THR A 26 -34.44 16.96 12.59
CA THR A 26 -33.29 16.06 12.50
C THR A 26 -32.14 16.73 13.22
N ALA A 27 -31.89 16.35 14.47
CA ALA A 27 -30.58 16.54 15.09
C ALA A 27 -29.55 15.81 14.21
N ALA A 28 -28.83 16.55 13.38
CA ALA A 28 -27.65 16.06 12.73
C ALA A 28 -26.62 15.81 13.84
N ALA A 29 -26.56 14.57 14.31
CA ALA A 29 -25.40 14.08 15.04
C ALA A 29 -24.24 14.15 14.05
N THR A 30 -23.41 15.18 14.16
CA THR A 30 -22.09 15.20 13.58
C THR A 30 -21.30 14.10 14.29
N ALA A 31 -21.38 12.88 13.77
CA ALA A 31 -20.40 11.88 14.06
C ALA A 31 -19.05 12.49 13.62
N GLN A 32 -18.25 12.93 14.58
CA GLN A 32 -16.82 13.07 14.35
C GLN A 32 -16.32 11.65 14.08
N THR A 33 -16.31 11.27 12.81
CA THR A 33 -15.52 10.13 12.37
C THR A 33 -14.07 10.51 12.63
N HIS A 34 -13.54 10.08 13.76
CA HIS A 34 -12.12 9.90 13.93
C HIS A 34 -11.77 8.83 12.90
N GLU A 35 -11.44 9.28 11.70
CA GLU A 35 -10.98 8.41 10.64
C GLU A 35 -9.66 7.84 11.13
N GLN A 36 -9.71 6.62 11.64
CA GLN A 36 -8.49 5.92 12.04
C GLN A 36 -7.67 5.70 10.76
N PRO A 37 -6.34 5.85 10.84
CA PRO A 37 -5.51 5.56 9.70
C PRO A 37 -5.69 4.09 9.30
N GLU A 38 -5.64 3.80 8.01
CA GLU A 38 -5.93 2.48 7.44
C GLU A 38 -5.13 1.37 8.13
N TRP A 39 -3.85 1.60 8.46
CA TRP A 39 -3.00 0.63 9.15
C TRP A 39 -3.47 0.26 10.57
N ASN A 40 -4.46 0.93 11.11
CA ASN A 40 -5.04 0.66 12.43
C ASN A 40 -6.52 0.20 12.34
N ASP A 41 -7.04 -0.04 11.15
CA ASP A 41 -8.38 -0.56 10.92
C ASP A 41 -8.33 -1.97 10.31
N LEU A 42 -8.63 -2.98 11.11
CA LEU A 42 -8.61 -4.39 10.69
C LEU A 42 -9.58 -4.74 9.55
N ASN A 43 -10.49 -3.84 9.19
CA ASN A 43 -11.41 -4.04 8.07
C ASN A 43 -10.85 -3.53 6.74
N ILE A 44 -9.72 -2.82 6.76
CA ILE A 44 -9.10 -2.21 5.58
C ILE A 44 -7.77 -2.90 5.28
N SER A 45 -7.74 -3.77 4.29
CA SER A 45 -6.50 -4.40 3.79
C SER A 45 -5.96 -3.74 2.53
N GLY A 46 -6.67 -2.78 1.96
CA GLY A 46 -6.24 -2.04 0.78
C GLY A 46 -7.19 -0.91 0.41
N VAL A 47 -6.64 0.15 -0.17
CA VAL A 47 -7.36 1.30 -0.71
C VAL A 47 -6.83 1.56 -2.11
N ASN A 48 -7.73 1.65 -3.10
CA ASN A 48 -7.39 1.82 -4.53
C ASN A 48 -6.41 0.77 -5.07
N LYS A 49 -6.34 -0.37 -4.41
CA LYS A 49 -5.53 -1.52 -4.84
C LYS A 49 -6.35 -2.37 -5.80
N GLU A 50 -5.76 -2.70 -6.95
CA GLU A 50 -6.36 -3.62 -7.90
C GLU A 50 -6.51 -5.03 -7.30
N THR A 51 -7.45 -5.81 -7.82
CA THR A 51 -7.59 -7.21 -7.41
C THR A 51 -6.30 -7.97 -7.71
N ALA A 52 -5.79 -8.70 -6.73
CA ALA A 52 -4.56 -9.45 -6.88
C ALA A 52 -4.69 -10.45 -8.06
N CYS A 53 -3.76 -10.37 -8.98
CA CYS A 53 -3.72 -11.22 -10.16
C CYS A 53 -2.29 -11.73 -10.40
N GLN A 54 -2.17 -12.74 -11.24
CA GLN A 54 -0.86 -13.18 -11.71
C GLN A 54 -0.18 -12.06 -12.52
N THR A 55 1.15 -12.07 -12.50
CA THR A 55 1.93 -11.14 -13.32
C THR A 55 1.68 -11.45 -14.80
N ALA A 56 1.12 -10.48 -15.49
CA ALA A 56 0.95 -10.49 -16.94
C ALA A 56 1.56 -9.22 -17.50
N ILE A 57 2.62 -9.35 -18.29
CA ILE A 57 3.29 -8.22 -18.94
C ILE A 57 2.87 -8.21 -20.40
N PRO A 58 2.27 -7.11 -20.89
CA PRO A 58 1.88 -7.00 -22.29
C PRO A 58 3.11 -6.88 -23.20
N PHE A 59 2.97 -7.37 -24.41
CA PHE A 59 3.92 -7.18 -25.52
C PHE A 59 3.17 -6.60 -26.73
N ALA A 60 3.89 -6.12 -27.71
CA ALA A 60 3.25 -5.52 -28.89
C ALA A 60 2.59 -6.57 -29.79
N ASP A 61 3.14 -7.80 -29.81
CA ASP A 61 2.62 -8.92 -30.56
C ASP A 61 3.07 -10.26 -29.96
N GLU A 62 2.47 -11.36 -30.42
CA GLU A 62 2.78 -12.72 -29.97
C GLU A 62 4.25 -13.10 -30.22
N GLY A 63 4.81 -12.67 -31.34
CA GLY A 63 6.21 -12.97 -31.66
C GLY A 63 7.18 -12.34 -30.66
N GLN A 64 6.89 -11.16 -30.15
CA GLN A 64 7.66 -10.55 -29.07
C GLN A 64 7.45 -11.30 -27.75
N ALA A 65 6.20 -11.62 -27.42
CA ALA A 65 5.88 -12.34 -26.18
C ALA A 65 6.57 -13.72 -26.09
N LEU A 66 6.81 -14.36 -27.23
CA LEU A 66 7.49 -15.67 -27.27
C LEU A 66 9.02 -15.59 -27.25
N ARG A 67 9.61 -14.44 -27.59
CA ARG A 67 11.07 -14.32 -27.73
C ARG A 67 11.76 -13.42 -26.73
N LEU A 68 11.05 -12.42 -26.22
CA LEU A 68 11.63 -11.40 -25.36
C LEU A 68 11.43 -11.75 -23.89
N SER A 69 12.35 -11.31 -23.04
CA SER A 69 12.17 -11.32 -21.60
C SER A 69 11.17 -10.21 -21.18
N ILE A 70 10.68 -10.28 -19.95
CA ILE A 70 9.77 -9.27 -19.40
C ILE A 70 10.41 -7.88 -19.45
N GLU A 71 11.69 -7.78 -19.15
CA GLU A 71 12.46 -6.55 -19.11
C GLU A 71 12.62 -5.90 -20.50
N GLU A 72 12.49 -6.68 -21.55
CA GLU A 72 12.57 -6.21 -22.94
C GLU A 72 11.21 -5.75 -23.49
N SER A 73 10.13 -5.93 -22.73
CA SER A 73 8.82 -5.45 -23.17
C SER A 73 8.80 -3.92 -23.30
N PRO A 74 8.26 -3.37 -24.42
CA PRO A 74 8.11 -1.92 -24.55
C PRO A 74 7.08 -1.31 -23.58
N TYR A 75 6.36 -2.15 -22.84
CA TYR A 75 5.33 -1.76 -21.87
C TYR A 75 5.74 -2.08 -20.43
N TYR A 76 7.00 -2.35 -20.18
CA TYR A 76 7.54 -2.62 -18.86
C TYR A 76 8.69 -1.67 -18.53
N GLN A 77 8.69 -1.16 -17.31
CA GLN A 77 9.80 -0.38 -16.75
C GLN A 77 10.04 -0.80 -15.31
N THR A 78 11.23 -1.26 -15.00
CA THR A 78 11.58 -1.57 -13.62
C THR A 78 11.88 -0.32 -12.81
N LEU A 79 11.40 -0.28 -11.57
CA LEU A 79 11.78 0.70 -10.57
C LEU A 79 12.79 0.14 -9.56
N ASN A 80 13.30 -1.06 -9.78
CA ASN A 80 14.40 -1.62 -8.99
C ASN A 80 15.65 -0.72 -9.05
N GLY A 81 16.44 -0.75 -8.01
CA GLY A 81 17.70 0.01 -7.95
C GLY A 81 17.82 0.83 -6.67
N THR A 82 18.46 1.98 -6.74
CA THR A 82 18.72 2.83 -5.56
C THR A 82 17.57 3.80 -5.32
N TRP A 83 17.06 3.81 -4.09
CA TRP A 83 16.02 4.73 -3.63
C TRP A 83 16.56 5.56 -2.47
N LYS A 84 16.05 6.77 -2.28
CA LYS A 84 16.21 7.51 -1.03
C LYS A 84 15.42 6.82 0.07
N PHE A 85 16.00 6.77 1.28
CA PHE A 85 15.46 6.01 2.39
C PHE A 85 15.65 6.73 3.72
N HIS A 86 14.59 6.79 4.50
CA HIS A 86 14.62 7.30 5.87
C HIS A 86 13.90 6.33 6.80
N TRP A 87 14.62 5.88 7.83
CA TRP A 87 14.10 4.92 8.79
C TRP A 87 13.86 5.57 10.15
N VAL A 88 12.77 5.21 10.80
CA VAL A 88 12.47 5.59 12.17
C VAL A 88 11.95 4.38 12.95
N ALA A 89 12.29 4.30 14.25
CA ALA A 89 11.83 3.22 15.12
C ALA A 89 10.39 3.39 15.61
N ASP A 90 9.85 4.61 15.47
CA ASP A 90 8.55 5.01 16.01
C ASP A 90 7.72 5.67 14.89
N PRO A 91 6.51 5.16 14.61
CA PRO A 91 5.65 5.72 13.56
C PRO A 91 5.35 7.21 13.71
N GLU A 92 5.30 7.73 14.95
CA GLU A 92 5.01 9.14 15.18
C GLU A 92 6.16 10.06 14.77
N LYS A 93 7.38 9.52 14.66
CA LYS A 93 8.58 10.25 14.22
C LYS A 93 8.79 10.24 12.71
N ARG A 94 7.95 9.53 11.96
CA ARG A 94 8.06 9.50 10.51
C ARG A 94 7.90 10.89 9.91
N PRO A 95 8.58 11.22 8.82
CA PRO A 95 8.40 12.49 8.12
C PRO A 95 7.00 12.50 7.46
N LYS A 96 6.08 13.30 8.02
CA LYS A 96 4.65 13.27 7.63
C LYS A 96 4.39 13.89 6.26
N ASP A 97 5.27 14.75 5.78
CA ASP A 97 5.12 15.51 4.53
C ASP A 97 6.07 15.08 3.41
N PHE A 98 6.78 13.97 3.59
CA PHE A 98 7.83 13.52 2.66
C PHE A 98 7.33 13.23 1.24
N PHE A 99 6.04 13.02 1.07
CA PHE A 99 5.40 12.77 -0.22
C PHE A 99 5.27 14.04 -1.08
N LYS A 100 5.44 15.23 -0.50
CA LYS A 100 5.37 16.50 -1.23
C LYS A 100 6.55 16.59 -2.21
N PRO A 101 6.33 17.06 -3.45
CA PRO A 101 7.39 17.12 -4.45
C PRO A 101 8.60 17.98 -4.05
N ASP A 102 8.36 19.04 -3.29
CA ASP A 102 9.35 20.01 -2.82
C ASP A 102 10.02 19.63 -1.49
N TYR A 103 9.64 18.49 -0.90
CA TYR A 103 10.27 18.01 0.34
C TYR A 103 11.72 17.60 0.09
N ASP A 104 12.64 18.20 0.83
CA ASP A 104 14.07 17.90 0.70
C ASP A 104 14.41 16.54 1.31
N VAL A 105 14.97 15.65 0.51
CA VAL A 105 15.47 14.33 0.89
C VAL A 105 16.96 14.18 0.64
N SER A 106 17.69 15.28 0.48
CA SER A 106 19.12 15.26 0.15
C SER A 106 19.96 14.56 1.22
N ASP A 107 19.60 14.69 2.47
CA ASP A 107 20.24 14.08 3.66
C ASP A 107 19.81 12.64 3.92
N TRP A 108 18.82 12.13 3.18
CA TRP A 108 18.37 10.77 3.36
C TRP A 108 19.42 9.76 2.89
N ASP A 109 19.45 8.62 3.56
CA ASP A 109 20.23 7.46 3.13
C ASP A 109 19.79 6.95 1.75
N ASN A 110 20.58 6.05 1.20
CA ASN A 110 20.23 5.30 0.00
C ASN A 110 20.08 3.82 0.36
N ILE A 111 19.07 3.18 -0.20
CA ILE A 111 18.83 1.75 -0.07
C ILE A 111 18.65 1.10 -1.44
N LYS A 112 19.12 -0.11 -1.58
CA LYS A 112 18.81 -0.95 -2.75
C LYS A 112 17.41 -1.52 -2.65
N VAL A 113 16.67 -1.49 -3.75
CA VAL A 113 15.33 -2.10 -3.88
C VAL A 113 15.40 -3.09 -5.06
N PRO A 114 14.94 -4.33 -4.91
CA PRO A 114 14.35 -4.94 -3.71
C PRO A 114 15.38 -5.30 -2.64
N ALA A 115 15.04 -5.06 -1.38
CA ALA A 115 15.80 -5.51 -0.22
C ALA A 115 14.96 -5.33 1.06
N THR A 116 15.36 -5.98 2.15
CA THR A 116 14.86 -5.68 3.48
C THR A 116 15.84 -4.74 4.18
N TRP A 117 15.34 -3.69 4.82
CA TRP A 117 16.21 -2.71 5.46
C TRP A 117 17.05 -3.30 6.60
N GLN A 118 16.56 -4.35 7.29
CA GLN A 118 17.30 -5.04 8.34
C GLN A 118 18.58 -5.69 7.80
N ILE A 119 18.50 -6.32 6.65
CA ILE A 119 19.67 -6.95 6.02
C ILE A 119 20.62 -5.89 5.46
N GLU A 120 20.09 -4.84 4.84
CA GLU A 120 20.90 -3.73 4.35
C GLU A 120 21.56 -2.96 5.50
N ALA A 121 20.91 -2.86 6.66
CA ALA A 121 21.50 -2.28 7.86
C ALA A 121 22.74 -3.05 8.30
N VAL A 122 22.68 -4.37 8.36
CA VAL A 122 23.82 -5.23 8.70
C VAL A 122 24.94 -5.09 7.66
N ARG A 123 24.61 -5.12 6.37
CA ARG A 123 25.61 -5.03 5.27
C ARG A 123 26.36 -3.70 5.25
N HIS A 124 25.67 -2.62 5.61
CA HIS A 124 26.20 -1.27 5.48
C HIS A 124 26.45 -0.58 6.82
N ASN A 125 26.38 -1.33 7.93
CA ASN A 125 26.54 -0.82 9.31
C ASN A 125 25.67 0.41 9.58
N LYS A 126 24.38 0.31 9.23
CA LYS A 126 23.38 1.37 9.46
C LYS A 126 22.62 1.14 10.76
N PRO A 127 22.17 2.20 11.44
CA PRO A 127 21.43 2.12 12.70
C PRO A 127 19.93 1.84 12.46
N TRP A 128 19.59 1.17 11.35
CA TRP A 128 18.24 0.74 11.08
C TRP A 128 17.92 -0.47 11.94
N ASP A 129 16.79 -1.07 11.78
CA ASP A 129 16.34 -2.20 12.59
C ASP A 129 17.27 -3.43 12.52
N LYS A 130 17.04 -4.41 13.39
CA LYS A 130 17.78 -5.67 13.43
C LYS A 130 16.97 -6.77 12.75
N PRO A 131 17.63 -7.70 12.03
CA PRO A 131 16.95 -8.85 11.49
C PRO A 131 16.45 -9.75 12.62
N LEU A 132 15.14 -9.97 12.68
CA LEU A 132 14.48 -10.89 13.58
C LEU A 132 13.71 -11.91 12.75
N TYR A 133 13.84 -13.18 13.10
CA TYR A 133 13.04 -14.20 12.48
C TYR A 133 11.73 -14.40 13.26
N CYS A 134 10.61 -14.10 12.59
CA CYS A 134 9.26 -14.35 13.10
C CYS A 134 8.50 -15.13 12.04
N ASN A 135 7.87 -16.23 12.42
CA ASN A 135 7.15 -17.07 11.47
C ASN A 135 5.62 -17.00 11.57
N THR A 136 5.09 -16.46 12.67
CA THR A 136 3.64 -16.44 12.89
C THR A 136 3.09 -15.13 13.43
N ILE A 137 3.91 -14.32 14.12
CA ILE A 137 3.50 -13.04 14.71
C ILE A 137 4.56 -12.00 14.39
N TYR A 138 4.11 -10.79 14.03
CA TYR A 138 5.01 -9.66 13.88
C TYR A 138 5.61 -9.24 15.22
N PRO A 139 6.90 -8.84 15.26
CA PRO A 139 7.57 -8.48 16.50
C PRO A 139 7.08 -7.15 17.10
N PHE A 140 6.35 -6.35 16.35
CA PHE A 140 5.83 -5.04 16.74
C PHE A 140 4.34 -5.07 17.13
N CYS A 141 3.96 -6.00 17.98
CA CYS A 141 2.61 -6.06 18.53
C CYS A 141 2.46 -5.15 19.77
N ASP A 142 1.23 -4.76 20.09
CA ASP A 142 0.92 -4.08 21.35
C ASP A 142 0.90 -5.09 22.50
N TYR A 143 2.05 -5.30 23.10
CA TYR A 143 2.22 -6.24 24.22
C TYR A 143 1.56 -5.80 25.52
N SER A 144 1.16 -4.53 25.63
CA SER A 144 0.41 -4.03 26.80
C SER A 144 -0.94 -4.73 26.95
N LYS A 145 -1.46 -5.31 25.88
CA LYS A 145 -2.72 -6.06 25.83
C LYS A 145 -2.56 -7.58 26.07
N GLY A 146 -1.41 -8.02 26.54
CA GLY A 146 -1.19 -9.42 26.94
C GLY A 146 -0.73 -10.36 25.84
N VAL A 147 -0.36 -9.85 24.66
CA VAL A 147 0.29 -10.68 23.64
C VAL A 147 1.70 -11.02 24.10
N GLN A 148 1.97 -12.30 24.26
CA GLN A 148 3.30 -12.77 24.64
C GLN A 148 4.23 -12.82 23.43
N TRP A 149 5.54 -12.79 23.66
CA TRP A 149 6.62 -12.94 22.68
C TRP A 149 7.00 -14.40 22.41
N PRO A 150 6.15 -15.26 21.97
CA PRO A 150 6.48 -16.67 21.97
C PRO A 150 6.99 -17.19 20.64
N ASN A 151 6.89 -16.44 19.56
CA ASN A 151 7.03 -17.00 18.21
C ASN A 151 8.27 -16.48 17.46
N VAL A 152 9.20 -15.86 18.18
CA VAL A 152 10.51 -15.51 17.63
C VAL A 152 11.42 -16.72 17.80
N ILE A 153 11.87 -17.31 16.71
CA ILE A 153 12.77 -18.49 16.74
C ILE A 153 14.14 -18.12 17.29
N GLN A 154 14.56 -16.88 17.12
CA GLN A 154 15.79 -16.37 17.69
C GLN A 154 15.51 -15.64 19.02
N PRO A 155 16.44 -15.65 19.96
CA PRO A 155 16.32 -14.85 21.17
C PRO A 155 16.09 -13.39 20.83
N ARG A 156 15.11 -12.78 21.51
CA ARG A 156 14.89 -11.34 21.40
C ARG A 156 16.19 -10.59 21.77
N PRO A 157 16.57 -9.55 21.01
CA PRO A 157 17.66 -8.68 21.40
C PRO A 157 17.42 -8.11 22.82
N ALA A 158 18.47 -8.02 23.63
CA ALA A 158 18.35 -7.64 25.04
C ALA A 158 17.80 -6.22 25.25
N ASP A 159 18.00 -5.36 24.26
CA ASP A 159 17.50 -3.99 24.23
C ASP A 159 16.02 -3.86 23.79
N TYR A 160 15.40 -4.96 23.31
CA TYR A 160 13.99 -4.98 22.93
C TYR A 160 13.15 -5.45 24.12
N THR A 161 12.50 -4.52 24.78
CA THR A 161 11.55 -4.76 25.87
C THR A 161 10.13 -4.47 25.40
N PHE A 162 9.12 -4.88 26.18
CA PHE A 162 7.73 -4.52 25.88
C PHE A 162 7.46 -3.01 25.88
N ALA A 163 8.26 -2.25 26.63
CA ALA A 163 8.11 -0.81 26.73
C ALA A 163 8.78 -0.05 25.57
N ASN A 164 9.77 -0.64 24.93
CA ASN A 164 10.57 -0.01 23.88
C ASN A 164 10.65 -0.84 22.59
N MET A 165 9.66 -1.72 22.37
CA MET A 165 9.57 -2.46 21.12
C MET A 165 9.43 -1.49 19.95
N PRO A 166 10.31 -1.51 18.98
CA PRO A 166 10.17 -0.68 17.81
C PRO A 166 8.99 -1.14 16.95
N ASN A 167 8.26 -0.17 16.43
CA ASN A 167 7.33 -0.36 15.32
C ASN A 167 7.84 0.47 14.15
N PRO A 168 8.89 0.00 13.44
CA PRO A 168 9.65 0.83 12.55
C PRO A 168 8.89 1.21 11.28
N VAL A 169 9.21 2.39 10.77
CA VAL A 169 8.69 2.89 9.50
C VAL A 169 9.84 3.25 8.57
N GLY A 170 9.82 2.69 7.36
CA GLY A 170 10.69 3.10 6.27
C GLY A 170 9.97 4.04 5.32
N SER A 171 10.49 5.24 5.13
CA SER A 171 10.02 6.17 4.10
C SER A 171 10.95 6.06 2.89
N TYR A 172 10.37 5.77 1.73
CA TYR A 172 11.09 5.56 0.48
C TYR A 172 10.72 6.64 -0.51
N ARG A 173 11.70 7.14 -1.28
CA ARG A 173 11.42 8.06 -2.37
C ARG A 173 12.28 7.76 -3.59
N ARG A 174 11.65 7.81 -4.77
CA ARG A 174 12.30 7.65 -6.05
C ARG A 174 11.65 8.53 -7.11
N GLU A 175 12.47 9.09 -7.96
CA GLU A 175 12.03 9.76 -9.17
C GLU A 175 12.18 8.83 -10.37
N PHE A 176 11.24 8.93 -11.28
CA PHE A 176 11.26 8.17 -12.54
C PHE A 176 10.51 8.94 -13.62
N THR A 177 10.78 8.61 -14.87
CA THR A 177 10.10 9.20 -16.03
C THR A 177 9.46 8.10 -16.84
N LEU A 178 8.19 8.28 -17.18
CA LEU A 178 7.49 7.35 -18.06
C LEU A 178 7.95 7.55 -19.52
N PRO A 179 8.08 6.46 -20.29
CA PRO A 179 8.33 6.55 -21.72
C PRO A 179 7.23 7.36 -22.43
N THR A 180 7.61 8.22 -23.35
CA THR A 180 6.65 9.04 -24.11
C THR A 180 5.67 8.20 -24.94
N SER A 181 6.08 6.98 -25.33
CA SER A 181 5.26 5.98 -26.01
C SER A 181 4.08 5.47 -25.18
N TRP A 182 4.07 5.72 -23.88
CA TRP A 182 2.97 5.31 -22.98
C TRP A 182 1.88 6.37 -22.87
N LYS A 183 2.03 7.51 -23.54
CA LYS A 183 1.02 8.57 -23.52
C LYS A 183 -0.34 8.06 -23.98
N GLY A 184 -1.38 8.25 -23.15
CA GLY A 184 -2.75 7.82 -23.41
C GLY A 184 -3.02 6.34 -23.13
N ARG A 185 -2.11 5.66 -22.43
CA ARG A 185 -2.31 4.31 -21.91
C ARG A 185 -2.61 4.37 -20.42
N ASP A 186 -3.30 3.36 -19.90
CA ASP A 186 -3.37 3.10 -18.48
C ASP A 186 -1.99 2.64 -18.02
N VAL A 187 -1.54 3.18 -16.90
CA VAL A 187 -0.23 2.89 -16.31
C VAL A 187 -0.42 2.33 -14.92
N PHE A 188 0.09 1.14 -14.70
CA PHE A 188 0.01 0.49 -13.39
C PHE A 188 1.39 0.45 -12.74
N ILE A 189 1.44 0.73 -11.45
CA ILE A 189 2.60 0.44 -10.63
C ILE A 189 2.34 -0.83 -9.83
N ARG A 190 3.30 -1.75 -9.85
CA ARG A 190 3.19 -3.04 -9.18
C ARG A 190 4.34 -3.26 -8.21
N PHE A 191 3.99 -3.66 -7.01
CA PHE A 191 4.91 -4.11 -5.96
C PHE A 191 4.71 -5.61 -5.77
N ASN A 192 5.74 -6.40 -6.03
CA ASN A 192 5.65 -7.86 -5.96
C ASN A 192 5.64 -8.39 -4.52
N GLY A 193 6.06 -7.59 -3.56
CA GLY A 193 5.99 -7.90 -2.14
C GLY A 193 6.51 -6.74 -1.31
N VAL A 194 5.73 -6.27 -0.36
CA VAL A 194 6.11 -5.24 0.61
C VAL A 194 5.62 -5.69 1.99
N GLU A 195 6.54 -5.86 2.91
CA GLU A 195 6.22 -6.27 4.28
C GLU A 195 6.10 -5.03 5.19
N ALA A 196 5.07 -4.86 5.99
CA ALA A 196 3.81 -5.64 6.07
C ALA A 196 2.66 -4.87 5.43
N GLY A 197 2.70 -3.54 5.50
CA GLY A 197 1.73 -2.64 4.91
C GLY A 197 2.42 -1.37 4.44
N PHE A 198 1.86 -0.70 3.45
CA PHE A 198 2.45 0.53 2.93
C PHE A 198 1.43 1.48 2.33
N TYR A 199 1.77 2.74 2.34
CA TYR A 199 1.09 3.80 1.61
C TYR A 199 1.87 4.16 0.36
N LEU A 200 1.16 4.49 -0.70
CA LEU A 200 1.73 4.96 -1.96
C LEU A 200 1.27 6.38 -2.26
N TRP A 201 2.23 7.24 -2.61
CA TRP A 201 1.98 8.57 -3.15
C TRP A 201 2.68 8.74 -4.48
N LEU A 202 2.08 9.50 -5.37
CA LEU A 202 2.67 9.93 -6.63
C LEU A 202 2.50 11.45 -6.79
N ASN A 203 3.59 12.17 -7.00
CA ASN A 203 3.60 13.62 -7.21
C ASN A 203 2.77 14.40 -6.16
N GLY A 204 2.92 14.03 -4.89
CA GLY A 204 2.24 14.67 -3.77
C GLY A 204 0.82 14.19 -3.49
N LYS A 205 0.25 13.31 -4.30
CA LYS A 205 -1.10 12.78 -4.12
C LYS A 205 -1.05 11.35 -3.61
N LYS A 206 -1.90 11.03 -2.63
CA LYS A 206 -2.09 9.65 -2.17
C LYS A 206 -2.71 8.83 -3.31
N VAL A 207 -2.06 7.74 -3.68
CA VAL A 207 -2.55 6.76 -4.66
C VAL A 207 -3.34 5.68 -3.95
N GLY A 208 -2.77 5.08 -2.90
CA GLY A 208 -3.45 4.01 -2.21
C GLY A 208 -2.71 3.48 -0.98
N TYR A 209 -3.23 2.36 -0.49
CA TYR A 209 -2.73 1.61 0.65
C TYR A 209 -2.81 0.12 0.36
N SER A 210 -1.90 -0.67 0.89
CA SER A 210 -1.93 -2.13 0.83
C SER A 210 -1.34 -2.75 2.08
N GLU A 211 -1.96 -3.81 2.54
CA GLU A 211 -1.43 -4.82 3.44
C GLU A 211 -1.23 -6.13 2.68
N ASP A 212 -0.58 -7.10 3.29
CA ASP A 212 -0.22 -8.41 2.77
C ASP A 212 1.20 -8.46 2.18
N SER A 213 2.06 -9.18 2.91
CA SER A 213 3.49 -9.32 2.56
C SER A 213 3.75 -10.22 1.36
N TYR A 214 2.82 -11.09 1.01
CA TYR A 214 3.04 -12.19 0.06
C TYR A 214 2.32 -12.04 -1.27
N LEU A 215 1.28 -11.22 -1.32
CA LEU A 215 0.58 -10.92 -2.56
C LEU A 215 1.10 -9.63 -3.19
N PRO A 216 1.12 -9.57 -4.52
CA PRO A 216 1.43 -8.33 -5.21
C PRO A 216 0.38 -7.25 -4.93
N ALA A 217 0.83 -6.01 -4.83
CA ALA A 217 -0.03 -4.84 -4.80
C ALA A 217 0.14 -4.05 -6.09
N GLU A 218 -0.96 -3.81 -6.79
CA GLU A 218 -0.99 -3.07 -8.04
C GLU A 218 -1.95 -1.89 -7.95
N PHE A 219 -1.58 -0.76 -8.53
CA PHE A 219 -2.36 0.47 -8.52
C PHE A 219 -2.35 1.09 -9.90
N ASN A 220 -3.52 1.54 -10.36
CA ASN A 220 -3.65 2.38 -11.54
C ASN A 220 -3.24 3.82 -11.19
N LEU A 221 -2.39 4.47 -12.04
CA LEU A 221 -1.79 5.78 -11.78
C LEU A 221 -2.46 6.92 -12.55
#